data_5b44057ec17c77346dbe51ce9f58f268
#
_entry.id   5b44057ec17c77346dbe51ce9f58f268
#
_cell.length_a   1.000
_cell.length_b   1.000
_cell.length_c   1.000
_cell.angle_alpha   90.00
_cell.angle_beta   90.00
_cell.angle_gamma   90.00
#
_symmetry.space_group_name_H-M   'P 1'
#
loop_
_entity.id
_entity.type
_entity.pdbx_description
1 polymer ?
#
loop_
_entity_poly.entity_id
_entity_poly.type
_entity_poly.pdbx_seq_one_letter_code
_entity_poly.pdbx_strand_id
1 'polypeptide(L)'
;MNKIQFWTCTPLVFALALAGCGTLAPTYEQPAAPVASNWPKGEAYQADSPTAQAAIDLAWRDLFVDQRLEQLLELALKENRDLRIAALNIERARALYQVQRSDLFPTISADGEGNRQRLPADLSGGRSGGATPKQYSATVGFAAYELDLFGRVRSLNEEALQRFLATEEARKSTQISLIAEVASSYLTLASDQALLELAQDTLKNQRDAYDLIKRSFDLGVASQLDLRQAQTSVEVSRADVARFTRAVAQDRNALELLVGKNIPKELLPDSNLEGAAAMVELRADIPSEVLQRRPDVESAERLLQASNARIGAARAAFFPSITL
;
A
#
# COMPACT_ATOMS: atom_id res chain seq x y z
N MET A 1 -63.88 37.09 7.01
CA MET A 1 -63.02 37.03 5.82
C MET A 1 -61.61 36.75 6.25
N ASN A 2 -60.88 35.83 5.59
CA ASN A 2 -59.50 35.35 5.73
C ASN A 2 -59.23 34.05 6.49
N LYS A 3 -59.90 32.96 6.08
CA LYS A 3 -59.47 31.60 6.45
C LYS A 3 -58.91 30.77 5.27
N ILE A 4 -58.75 31.31 4.09
CA ILE A 4 -58.40 30.56 2.87
C ILE A 4 -56.92 30.61 2.51
N GLN A 5 -56.11 31.52 3.09
CA GLN A 5 -54.70 31.67 2.69
C GLN A 5 -53.68 30.76 3.42
N PHE A 6 -54.08 30.05 4.48
CA PHE A 6 -53.17 29.17 5.21
C PHE A 6 -53.05 27.77 4.60
N TRP A 7 -53.97 27.33 3.75
CA TRP A 7 -53.97 25.95 3.21
C TRP A 7 -53.13 25.79 1.93
N THR A 8 -52.80 26.86 1.22
CA THR A 8 -52.02 26.80 -0.01
C THR A 8 -50.52 26.87 0.21
N CYS A 9 -50.05 27.36 1.36
CA CYS A 9 -48.59 27.41 1.68
C CYS A 9 -48.06 26.10 2.27
N THR A 10 -48.90 25.26 2.91
CA THR A 10 -48.47 24.01 3.56
C THR A 10 -47.89 22.99 2.60
N PRO A 11 -48.46 22.69 1.42
CA PRO A 11 -47.86 21.75 0.47
C PRO A 11 -46.56 22.26 -0.16
N LEU A 12 -46.41 23.58 -0.31
CA LEU A 12 -45.17 24.16 -0.85
C LEU A 12 -43.98 24.04 0.12
N VAL A 13 -44.23 24.23 1.41
CA VAL A 13 -43.23 24.05 2.46
C VAL A 13 -42.84 22.56 2.60
N PHE A 14 -43.81 21.65 2.46
CA PHE A 14 -43.55 20.22 2.49
C PHE A 14 -42.80 19.72 1.24
N ALA A 15 -43.06 20.29 0.07
CA ALA A 15 -42.35 20.00 -1.17
C ALA A 15 -40.91 20.55 -1.15
N LEU A 16 -40.67 21.72 -0.53
CA LEU A 16 -39.31 22.26 -0.32
C LEU A 16 -38.52 21.42 0.71
N ALA A 17 -39.19 20.88 1.73
CA ALA A 17 -38.54 20.01 2.71
C ALA A 17 -38.11 18.64 2.12
N LEU A 18 -38.85 18.10 1.17
CA LEU A 18 -38.49 16.87 0.45
C LEU A 18 -37.35 17.09 -0.58
N ALA A 19 -37.23 18.28 -1.16
CA ALA A 19 -36.12 18.60 -2.08
C ALA A 19 -34.77 18.81 -1.36
N GLY A 20 -34.77 19.07 -0.05
CA GLY A 20 -33.58 19.31 0.77
C GLY A 20 -32.80 18.07 1.19
N CYS A 21 -33.27 16.84 0.90
CA CYS A 21 -32.62 15.60 1.31
C CYS A 21 -31.43 15.15 0.41
N GLY A 22 -30.98 15.97 -0.53
CA GLY A 22 -29.83 15.69 -1.40
C GLY A 22 -28.49 16.12 -0.80
N THR A 23 -27.40 15.51 -1.21
CA THR A 23 -26.06 16.05 -0.99
C THR A 23 -25.77 17.17 -2.01
N LEU A 24 -24.99 18.18 -1.59
CA LEU A 24 -24.52 19.27 -2.48
C LEU A 24 -23.19 18.91 -3.18
N ALA A 25 -22.72 17.66 -3.05
CA ALA A 25 -21.59 17.18 -3.80
C ALA A 25 -21.91 17.18 -5.31
N PRO A 26 -20.96 17.60 -6.17
CA PRO A 26 -21.12 17.46 -7.61
C PRO A 26 -21.23 15.97 -7.97
N THR A 27 -21.96 15.66 -9.03
CA THR A 27 -21.95 14.31 -9.59
C THR A 27 -20.52 13.98 -10.02
N TYR A 28 -20.00 12.86 -9.54
CA TYR A 28 -18.68 12.42 -9.94
C TYR A 28 -18.76 11.79 -11.34
N GLU A 29 -17.90 12.24 -12.24
CA GLU A 29 -17.70 11.65 -13.55
C GLU A 29 -16.24 11.23 -13.66
N GLN A 30 -16.00 9.94 -13.94
CA GLN A 30 -14.65 9.43 -14.14
C GLN A 30 -14.05 10.01 -15.41
N PRO A 31 -12.85 10.66 -15.33
CA PRO A 31 -12.19 11.17 -16.52
C PRO A 31 -11.87 10.06 -17.52
N ALA A 32 -11.97 10.35 -18.82
CA ALA A 32 -11.54 9.42 -19.85
C ALA A 32 -10.05 9.08 -19.68
N ALA A 33 -9.69 7.81 -19.84
CA ALA A 33 -8.30 7.39 -19.75
C ALA A 33 -7.44 8.12 -20.81
N PRO A 34 -6.29 8.72 -20.46
CA PRO A 34 -5.44 9.46 -21.39
C PRO A 34 -4.58 8.54 -22.27
N VAL A 35 -5.00 7.29 -22.47
CA VAL A 35 -4.28 6.26 -23.23
C VAL A 35 -5.13 5.77 -24.38
N ALA A 36 -4.48 5.37 -25.48
CA ALA A 36 -5.18 4.81 -26.63
C ALA A 36 -5.88 3.49 -26.26
N SER A 37 -7.09 3.29 -26.76
CA SER A 37 -7.89 2.08 -26.52
C SER A 37 -7.29 0.81 -27.17
N ASN A 38 -6.44 0.98 -28.18
CA ASN A 38 -5.81 -0.12 -28.91
C ASN A 38 -4.28 0.06 -28.96
N TRP A 39 -3.56 -1.04 -28.89
CA TRP A 39 -2.12 -1.05 -29.11
C TRP A 39 -1.78 -0.67 -30.56
N PRO A 40 -0.66 0.05 -30.78
CA PRO A 40 -0.20 0.34 -32.12
C PRO A 40 0.15 -0.97 -32.85
N LYS A 41 -0.18 -1.02 -34.15
CA LYS A 41 0.12 -2.16 -35.02
C LYS A 41 1.24 -1.79 -36.00
N GLY A 42 2.14 -2.72 -36.31
CA GLY A 42 3.24 -2.51 -37.25
C GLY A 42 4.31 -3.58 -37.14
N GLU A 43 5.30 -3.54 -38.04
CA GLU A 43 6.41 -4.52 -38.07
C GLU A 43 7.26 -4.57 -36.79
N ALA A 44 7.26 -3.48 -36.02
CA ALA A 44 7.97 -3.40 -34.74
C ALA A 44 7.23 -4.05 -33.56
N TYR A 45 5.96 -4.44 -33.75
CA TYR A 45 5.13 -5.04 -32.71
C TYR A 45 4.95 -6.52 -33.03
N GLN A 46 5.34 -7.38 -32.08
CA GLN A 46 5.18 -8.83 -32.25
C GLN A 46 3.70 -9.19 -32.33
N ALA A 47 3.38 -10.13 -33.27
CA ALA A 47 2.07 -10.73 -33.29
C ALA A 47 1.87 -11.63 -32.06
N ASP A 48 0.64 -11.65 -31.55
CA ASP A 48 0.29 -12.47 -30.39
C ASP A 48 0.60 -13.96 -30.62
N SER A 49 1.23 -14.58 -29.62
CA SER A 49 1.29 -16.02 -29.53
C SER A 49 -0.13 -16.56 -29.23
N PRO A 50 -0.69 -17.46 -30.02
CA PRO A 50 -2.04 -17.99 -29.80
C PRO A 50 -2.17 -18.78 -28.48
N THR A 51 -1.05 -19.14 -27.86
CA THR A 51 -0.99 -19.91 -26.61
C THR A 51 -0.76 -19.06 -25.36
N ALA A 52 -0.41 -17.78 -25.52
CA ALA A 52 -0.13 -16.90 -24.40
C ALA A 52 -1.41 -16.51 -23.65
N GLN A 53 -1.36 -16.53 -22.33
CA GLN A 53 -2.49 -16.16 -21.46
C GLN A 53 -2.56 -14.65 -21.26
N ALA A 54 -3.79 -14.12 -21.11
CA ALA A 54 -3.96 -12.73 -20.76
C ALA A 54 -3.42 -12.47 -19.34
N ALA A 55 -2.46 -11.56 -19.19
CA ALA A 55 -1.79 -11.28 -17.92
C ALA A 55 -2.75 -10.85 -16.80
N ILE A 56 -3.92 -10.30 -17.15
CA ILE A 56 -4.92 -9.84 -16.19
C ILE A 56 -5.63 -10.98 -15.46
N ASP A 57 -5.73 -12.15 -16.10
CA ASP A 57 -6.45 -13.31 -15.57
C ASP A 57 -5.53 -14.28 -14.84
N LEU A 58 -4.20 -14.02 -14.87
CA LEU A 58 -3.20 -14.85 -14.21
C LEU A 58 -3.09 -14.49 -12.72
N ALA A 59 -3.24 -15.52 -11.89
CA ALA A 59 -2.80 -15.40 -10.51
C ALA A 59 -1.27 -15.31 -10.46
N TRP A 60 -0.71 -14.54 -9.52
CA TRP A 60 0.74 -14.40 -9.39
C TRP A 60 1.46 -15.75 -9.22
N ARG A 61 0.77 -16.77 -8.65
CA ARG A 61 1.30 -18.13 -8.51
C ARG A 61 1.52 -18.82 -9.84
N ASP A 62 0.66 -18.52 -10.81
CA ASP A 62 0.73 -19.14 -12.13
C ASP A 62 1.75 -18.43 -13.03
N LEU A 63 2.31 -17.30 -12.59
CA LEU A 63 3.28 -16.51 -13.35
C LEU A 63 4.69 -17.10 -13.28
N PHE A 64 5.10 -17.60 -12.10
CA PHE A 64 6.45 -18.10 -11.86
C PHE A 64 6.49 -19.63 -11.96
N VAL A 65 7.51 -20.16 -12.65
CA VAL A 65 7.68 -21.62 -12.84
C VAL A 65 8.55 -22.22 -11.72
N ASP A 66 9.45 -21.42 -11.11
CA ASP A 66 10.30 -21.89 -10.03
C ASP A 66 9.51 -22.05 -8.72
N GLN A 67 9.31 -23.28 -8.26
CA GLN A 67 8.60 -23.60 -7.02
C GLN A 67 9.29 -23.02 -5.75
N ARG A 68 10.61 -22.83 -5.78
CA ARG A 68 11.34 -22.21 -4.66
C ARG A 68 10.98 -20.74 -4.54
N LEU A 69 10.91 -20.04 -5.67
CA LEU A 69 10.46 -18.64 -5.72
C LEU A 69 9.00 -18.52 -5.28
N GLU A 70 8.12 -19.43 -5.72
CA GLU A 70 6.71 -19.44 -5.31
C GLU A 70 6.57 -19.58 -3.79
N GLN A 71 7.25 -20.56 -3.19
CA GLN A 71 7.25 -20.77 -1.73
C GLN A 71 7.87 -19.59 -0.97
N LEU A 72 8.89 -18.96 -1.53
CA LEU A 72 9.52 -17.76 -0.95
C LEU A 72 8.57 -16.57 -0.98
N LEU A 73 7.83 -16.38 -2.06
CA LEU A 73 6.79 -15.35 -2.19
C LEU A 73 5.65 -15.58 -1.18
N GLU A 74 5.21 -16.83 -0.99
CA GLU A 74 4.23 -17.15 0.06
C GLU A 74 4.74 -16.82 1.46
N LEU A 75 6.01 -17.14 1.74
CA LEU A 75 6.64 -16.78 3.00
C LEU A 75 6.71 -15.26 3.19
N ALA A 76 7.10 -14.52 2.14
CA ALA A 76 7.16 -13.06 2.17
C ALA A 76 5.78 -12.44 2.39
N LEU A 77 4.75 -12.90 1.70
CA LEU A 77 3.37 -12.41 1.87
C LEU A 77 2.83 -12.65 3.28
N LYS A 78 3.33 -13.67 3.97
CA LYS A 78 2.94 -13.99 5.35
C LYS A 78 3.73 -13.20 6.39
N GLU A 79 5.04 -13.02 6.21
CA GLU A 79 5.96 -12.54 7.24
C GLU A 79 6.41 -11.08 7.02
N ASN A 80 6.21 -10.52 5.81
CA ASN A 80 6.64 -9.15 5.51
C ASN A 80 5.94 -8.14 6.42
N ARG A 81 6.74 -7.24 6.99
CA ARG A 81 6.27 -6.26 7.98
C ARG A 81 5.54 -5.09 7.36
N ASP A 82 5.93 -4.66 6.16
CA ASP A 82 5.29 -3.54 5.47
C ASP A 82 3.88 -3.90 4.99
N LEU A 83 3.71 -5.13 4.50
CA LEU A 83 2.39 -5.66 4.17
C LEU A 83 1.49 -5.77 5.40
N ARG A 84 2.06 -6.13 6.56
CA ARG A 84 1.34 -6.13 7.84
C ARG A 84 0.93 -4.72 8.28
N ILE A 85 1.83 -3.74 8.12
CA ILE A 85 1.51 -2.32 8.37
C ILE A 85 0.39 -1.85 7.46
N ALA A 86 0.42 -2.21 6.17
CA ALA A 86 -0.65 -1.89 5.23
C ALA A 86 -2.00 -2.50 5.68
N ALA A 87 -2.01 -3.74 6.16
CA ALA A 87 -3.22 -4.38 6.71
C ALA A 87 -3.75 -3.65 7.95
N LEU A 88 -2.88 -3.27 8.90
CA LEU A 88 -3.27 -2.51 10.09
C LEU A 88 -3.77 -1.09 9.74
N ASN A 89 -3.25 -0.49 8.68
CA ASN A 89 -3.76 0.80 8.18
C ASN A 89 -5.19 0.70 7.66
N ILE A 90 -5.61 -0.44 7.09
CA ILE A 90 -7.02 -0.69 6.72
C ILE A 90 -7.90 -0.70 7.97
N GLU A 91 -7.49 -1.41 9.03
CA GLU A 91 -8.26 -1.47 10.28
C GLU A 91 -8.40 -0.08 10.91
N ARG A 92 -7.31 0.70 10.90
CA ARG A 92 -7.33 2.10 11.35
C ARG A 92 -8.27 2.96 10.52
N ALA A 93 -8.20 2.87 9.19
CA ALA A 93 -9.05 3.64 8.29
C ALA A 93 -10.53 3.25 8.45
N ARG A 94 -10.82 1.95 8.64
CA ARG A 94 -12.16 1.45 8.94
C ARG A 94 -12.69 2.02 10.26
N ALA A 95 -11.87 2.05 11.31
CA ALA A 95 -12.25 2.63 12.60
C ALA A 95 -12.56 4.12 12.47
N LEU A 96 -11.75 4.88 11.74
CA LEU A 96 -11.98 6.31 11.46
C LEU A 96 -13.27 6.52 10.66
N TYR A 97 -13.55 5.67 9.67
CA TYR A 97 -14.82 5.69 8.95
C TYR A 97 -16.00 5.44 9.89
N GLN A 98 -15.89 4.46 10.81
CA GLN A 98 -16.94 4.18 11.78
C GLN A 98 -17.18 5.35 12.74
N VAL A 99 -16.11 6.04 13.17
CA VAL A 99 -16.23 7.28 13.96
C VAL A 99 -16.99 8.34 13.16
N GLN A 100 -16.61 8.60 11.90
CA GLN A 100 -17.32 9.56 11.06
C GLN A 100 -18.79 9.15 10.81
N ARG A 101 -19.04 7.87 10.64
CA ARG A 101 -20.38 7.32 10.47
C ARG A 101 -21.27 7.51 11.70
N SER A 102 -20.68 7.56 12.91
CA SER A 102 -21.44 7.80 14.13
C SER A 102 -22.13 9.16 14.16
N ASP A 103 -21.62 10.17 13.45
CA ASP A 103 -22.22 11.49 13.32
C ASP A 103 -23.58 11.48 12.59
N LEU A 104 -23.92 10.38 11.90
CA LEU A 104 -25.25 10.17 11.30
C LEU A 104 -26.34 9.87 12.36
N PHE A 105 -25.95 9.58 13.59
CA PHE A 105 -26.85 9.19 14.67
C PHE A 105 -26.70 10.13 15.87
N PRO A 106 -27.78 10.34 16.66
CA PRO A 106 -27.68 11.09 17.90
C PRO A 106 -26.69 10.44 18.88
N THR A 107 -25.83 11.26 19.48
CA THR A 107 -24.94 10.78 20.55
C THR A 107 -25.69 10.73 21.87
N ILE A 108 -25.66 9.59 22.55
CA ILE A 108 -26.21 9.42 23.89
C ILE A 108 -25.06 9.59 24.90
N SER A 109 -25.20 10.53 25.81
CA SER A 109 -24.27 10.71 26.92
C SER A 109 -24.90 10.33 28.26
N ALA A 110 -24.06 9.78 29.13
CA ALA A 110 -24.40 9.53 30.52
C ALA A 110 -23.32 10.20 31.41
N ASP A 111 -23.70 11.23 32.10
CA ASP A 111 -22.78 12.03 32.90
C ASP A 111 -23.09 11.86 34.39
N GLY A 112 -22.06 11.62 35.20
CA GLY A 112 -22.15 11.54 36.63
C GLY A 112 -21.20 12.54 37.26
N GLU A 113 -21.71 13.47 38.06
CA GLU A 113 -20.92 14.46 38.74
C GLU A 113 -21.14 14.38 40.25
N GLY A 114 -20.05 14.45 41.00
CA GLY A 114 -20.06 14.58 42.46
C GLY A 114 -19.27 15.82 42.88
N ASN A 115 -19.94 16.80 43.43
CA ASN A 115 -19.31 18.02 43.98
C ASN A 115 -19.40 18.03 45.51
N ARG A 116 -18.29 18.34 46.16
CA ARG A 116 -18.19 18.52 47.58
C ARG A 116 -17.40 19.80 47.88
N GLN A 117 -18.11 20.80 48.38
CA GLN A 117 -17.54 22.11 48.65
C GLN A 117 -17.63 22.44 50.14
N ARG A 118 -16.53 22.90 50.74
CA ARG A 118 -16.56 23.42 52.12
C ARG A 118 -16.84 24.94 52.09
N LEU A 119 -17.98 25.31 52.65
CA LEU A 119 -18.35 26.71 52.80
C LEU A 119 -17.89 27.20 54.16
N PRO A 120 -17.20 28.35 54.28
CA PRO A 120 -16.87 29.02 55.57
C PRO A 120 -18.14 29.40 56.34
N ALA A 121 -18.01 29.66 57.65
CA ALA A 121 -19.14 29.92 58.53
C ALA A 121 -19.95 31.18 58.13
N ASP A 122 -19.29 32.19 57.58
CA ASP A 122 -19.88 33.44 57.08
C ASP A 122 -20.73 33.28 55.84
N LEU A 123 -20.43 32.26 55.00
CA LEU A 123 -21.18 31.92 53.78
C LEU A 123 -22.17 30.77 53.99
N SER A 124 -22.21 30.14 55.16
CA SER A 124 -23.03 28.96 55.47
C SER A 124 -24.36 29.25 56.12
N GLY A 125 -24.84 30.49 56.06
CA GLY A 125 -26.14 30.90 56.66
C GLY A 125 -26.20 30.87 58.18
N GLY A 126 -25.08 31.21 58.84
CA GLY A 126 -25.01 31.38 60.32
C GLY A 126 -24.78 30.04 61.06
N ARG A 127 -24.41 28.96 60.44
CA ARG A 127 -24.01 27.70 61.12
C ARG A 127 -22.61 27.82 61.66
N SER A 128 -22.46 27.78 62.98
CA SER A 128 -21.16 27.77 63.66
C SER A 128 -20.34 26.56 63.19
N GLY A 129 -19.22 26.78 62.47
CA GLY A 129 -18.33 25.74 62.02
C GLY A 129 -18.30 25.47 60.50
N GLY A 130 -19.08 26.22 59.72
CA GLY A 130 -19.17 26.04 58.26
C GLY A 130 -20.05 24.87 57.82
N ALA A 131 -20.28 24.76 56.56
CA ALA A 131 -21.05 23.64 55.94
C ALA A 131 -20.24 22.97 54.84
N THR A 132 -20.43 21.66 54.69
CA THR A 132 -19.82 20.90 53.58
C THR A 132 -20.94 20.25 52.81
N PRO A 133 -21.68 20.99 51.95
CA PRO A 133 -22.69 20.38 51.10
C PRO A 133 -22.03 19.38 50.11
N LYS A 134 -22.75 18.30 49.89
CA LYS A 134 -22.41 17.30 48.86
C LYS A 134 -23.56 17.30 47.89
N GLN A 135 -23.23 17.41 46.64
CA GLN A 135 -24.18 17.34 45.53
C GLN A 135 -23.75 16.22 44.60
N TYR A 136 -24.66 15.36 44.26
CA TYR A 136 -24.47 14.33 43.25
C TYR A 136 -25.54 14.50 42.18
N SER A 137 -25.11 14.49 40.92
CA SER A 137 -26.02 14.50 39.78
C SER A 137 -25.66 13.34 38.84
N ALA A 138 -26.68 12.73 38.28
CA ALA A 138 -26.55 11.76 37.22
C ALA A 138 -27.56 12.13 36.15
N THR A 139 -27.06 12.34 34.94
CA THR A 139 -27.88 12.73 33.80
C THR A 139 -27.62 11.76 32.64
N VAL A 140 -28.68 11.35 31.95
CA VAL A 140 -28.63 10.63 30.69
C VAL A 140 -29.43 11.46 29.68
N GLY A 141 -28.83 11.76 28.56
CA GLY A 141 -29.45 12.62 27.55
C GLY A 141 -28.84 12.45 26.16
N PHE A 142 -29.51 13.06 25.21
CA PHE A 142 -28.92 13.23 23.89
C PHE A 142 -27.94 14.42 23.94
N ALA A 143 -26.69 14.16 23.55
CA ALA A 143 -25.80 15.24 23.17
C ALA A 143 -26.21 15.79 21.81
N ALA A 144 -25.71 16.96 21.45
CA ALA A 144 -26.07 17.66 20.22
C ALA A 144 -26.11 16.75 18.98
N TYR A 145 -27.22 16.77 18.26
CA TYR A 145 -27.42 16.08 17.01
C TYR A 145 -27.68 17.09 15.90
N GLU A 146 -26.87 17.07 14.83
CA GLU A 146 -27.04 17.93 13.67
C GLU A 146 -28.05 17.32 12.68
N LEU A 147 -29.13 18.05 12.39
CA LEU A 147 -30.06 17.68 11.32
C LEU A 147 -29.40 17.93 9.96
N ASP A 148 -29.03 16.88 9.25
CA ASP A 148 -28.31 16.94 7.98
C ASP A 148 -29.23 17.25 6.79
N LEU A 149 -29.78 18.47 6.73
CA LEU A 149 -30.68 18.91 5.67
C LEU A 149 -29.94 19.11 4.34
N PHE A 150 -28.72 19.59 4.37
CA PHE A 150 -27.91 19.95 3.20
C PHE A 150 -26.85 18.91 2.86
N GLY A 151 -26.84 17.76 3.52
CA GLY A 151 -25.93 16.66 3.21
C GLY A 151 -24.49 16.86 3.66
N ARG A 152 -24.22 17.72 4.65
CA ARG A 152 -22.88 17.95 5.20
C ARG A 152 -22.33 16.68 5.85
N VAL A 153 -23.09 16.11 6.78
CA VAL A 153 -22.67 14.91 7.52
C VAL A 153 -22.57 13.70 6.60
N ARG A 154 -23.55 13.55 5.69
CA ARG A 154 -23.52 12.47 4.67
C ARG A 154 -22.33 12.61 3.74
N SER A 155 -21.98 13.82 3.31
CA SER A 155 -20.81 14.07 2.45
C SER A 155 -19.49 13.78 3.19
N LEU A 156 -19.38 14.11 4.48
CA LEU A 156 -18.19 13.76 5.30
C LEU A 156 -18.09 12.24 5.53
N ASN A 157 -19.22 11.57 5.72
CA ASN A 157 -19.25 10.11 5.84
C ASN A 157 -18.83 9.44 4.52
N GLU A 158 -19.27 9.96 3.37
CA GLU A 158 -18.85 9.47 2.05
C GLU A 158 -17.36 9.72 1.81
N GLU A 159 -16.83 10.91 2.17
CA GLU A 159 -15.39 11.18 2.14
C GLU A 159 -14.61 10.12 2.94
N ALA A 160 -15.05 9.84 4.17
CA ALA A 160 -14.38 8.86 5.04
C ALA A 160 -14.48 7.43 4.48
N LEU A 161 -15.61 7.06 3.86
CA LEU A 161 -15.80 5.78 3.19
C LEU A 161 -14.82 5.63 2.03
N GLN A 162 -14.73 6.62 1.14
CA GLN A 162 -13.84 6.56 -0.02
C GLN A 162 -12.36 6.53 0.40
N ARG A 163 -11.98 7.22 1.48
CA ARG A 163 -10.63 7.13 2.07
C ARG A 163 -10.33 5.74 2.63
N PHE A 164 -11.31 5.11 3.27
CA PHE A 164 -11.17 3.72 3.73
C PHE A 164 -10.97 2.76 2.54
N LEU A 165 -11.79 2.86 1.50
CA LEU A 165 -11.67 2.04 0.29
C LEU A 165 -10.32 2.27 -0.43
N ALA A 166 -9.84 3.52 -0.49
CA ALA A 166 -8.51 3.84 -1.03
C ALA A 166 -7.39 3.09 -0.29
N THR A 167 -7.51 2.92 1.03
CA THR A 167 -6.53 2.18 1.82
C THR A 167 -6.55 0.67 1.52
N GLU A 168 -7.71 0.10 1.19
CA GLU A 168 -7.82 -1.30 0.74
C GLU A 168 -7.08 -1.51 -0.57
N GLU A 169 -7.24 -0.59 -1.54
CA GLU A 169 -6.52 -0.65 -2.82
C GLU A 169 -5.01 -0.42 -2.64
N ALA A 170 -4.60 0.50 -1.76
CA ALA A 170 -3.20 0.73 -1.42
C ALA A 170 -2.52 -0.54 -0.86
N ARG A 171 -3.22 -1.36 -0.06
CA ARG A 171 -2.70 -2.66 0.38
C ARG A 171 -2.48 -3.62 -0.78
N LYS A 172 -3.41 -3.70 -1.74
CA LYS A 172 -3.24 -4.54 -2.94
C LYS A 172 -2.01 -4.09 -3.74
N SER A 173 -1.83 -2.78 -3.90
CA SER A 173 -0.65 -2.20 -4.55
C SER A 173 0.64 -2.59 -3.82
N THR A 174 0.68 -2.47 -2.50
CA THR A 174 1.82 -2.91 -1.67
C THR A 174 2.13 -4.40 -1.86
N GLN A 175 1.10 -5.23 -1.96
CA GLN A 175 1.27 -6.68 -2.20
C GLN A 175 1.91 -6.95 -3.56
N ILE A 176 1.46 -6.28 -4.62
CA ILE A 176 2.03 -6.41 -5.97
C ILE A 176 3.49 -5.96 -5.98
N SER A 177 3.79 -4.81 -5.37
CA SER A 177 5.17 -4.30 -5.26
C SER A 177 6.07 -5.28 -4.52
N LEU A 178 5.61 -5.83 -3.39
CA LEU A 178 6.37 -6.82 -2.63
C LEU A 178 6.69 -8.06 -3.46
N ILE A 179 5.73 -8.59 -4.21
CA ILE A 179 5.94 -9.75 -5.10
C ILE A 179 7.03 -9.43 -6.14
N ALA A 180 6.94 -8.26 -6.77
CA ALA A 180 7.91 -7.82 -7.78
C ALA A 180 9.32 -7.61 -7.17
N GLU A 181 9.42 -6.99 -5.99
CA GLU A 181 10.68 -6.75 -5.30
C GLU A 181 11.35 -8.04 -4.84
N VAL A 182 10.59 -8.98 -4.26
CA VAL A 182 11.11 -10.29 -3.84
C VAL A 182 11.58 -11.09 -5.06
N ALA A 183 10.79 -11.13 -6.15
CA ALA A 183 11.18 -11.83 -7.37
C ALA A 183 12.44 -11.22 -7.99
N SER A 184 12.52 -9.89 -8.08
CA SER A 184 13.70 -9.19 -8.61
C SER A 184 14.95 -9.44 -7.75
N SER A 185 14.82 -9.40 -6.42
CA SER A 185 15.91 -9.65 -5.49
C SER A 185 16.38 -11.12 -5.54
N TYR A 186 15.44 -12.05 -5.72
CA TYR A 186 15.73 -13.48 -5.92
C TYR A 186 16.54 -13.71 -7.20
N LEU A 187 16.14 -13.09 -8.32
CA LEU A 187 16.85 -13.19 -9.60
C LEU A 187 18.22 -12.53 -9.56
N THR A 188 18.36 -11.40 -8.85
CA THR A 188 19.65 -10.74 -8.62
C THR A 188 20.60 -11.67 -7.86
N LEU A 189 20.12 -12.29 -6.78
CA LEU A 189 20.90 -13.27 -6.02
C LEU A 189 21.33 -14.47 -6.89
N ALA A 190 20.42 -15.01 -7.72
CA ALA A 190 20.75 -16.11 -8.66
C ALA A 190 21.84 -15.68 -9.66
N SER A 191 21.72 -14.46 -10.21
CA SER A 191 22.71 -13.90 -11.13
C SER A 191 24.08 -13.74 -10.48
N ASP A 192 24.14 -13.19 -9.27
CA ASP A 192 25.41 -12.97 -8.57
C ASP A 192 26.05 -14.26 -8.09
N GLN A 193 25.26 -15.30 -7.81
CA GLN A 193 25.76 -16.66 -7.57
C GLN A 193 26.38 -17.26 -8.82
N ALA A 194 25.76 -17.13 -10.01
CA ALA A 194 26.31 -17.58 -11.25
C ALA A 194 27.60 -16.85 -11.61
N LEU A 195 27.65 -15.53 -11.38
CA LEU A 195 28.88 -14.72 -11.57
C LEU A 195 29.98 -15.09 -10.57
N LEU A 196 29.64 -15.46 -9.34
CA LEU A 196 30.61 -15.97 -8.35
C LEU A 196 31.23 -17.29 -8.81
N GLU A 197 30.42 -18.23 -9.28
CA GLU A 197 30.88 -19.51 -9.82
C GLU A 197 31.80 -19.30 -11.02
N LEU A 198 31.39 -18.49 -11.98
CA LEU A 198 32.23 -18.10 -13.13
C LEU A 198 33.55 -17.45 -12.72
N ALA A 199 33.52 -16.55 -11.73
CA ALA A 199 34.74 -15.89 -11.22
C ALA A 199 35.68 -16.89 -10.53
N GLN A 200 35.16 -17.88 -9.79
CA GLN A 200 35.94 -18.94 -9.18
C GLN A 200 36.61 -19.85 -10.22
N ASP A 201 35.87 -20.24 -11.25
CA ASP A 201 36.43 -21.04 -12.36
C ASP A 201 37.47 -20.24 -13.15
N THR A 202 37.22 -18.96 -13.39
CA THR A 202 38.18 -18.05 -14.03
C THR A 202 39.47 -17.94 -13.22
N LEU A 203 39.35 -17.75 -11.89
CA LEU A 203 40.51 -17.69 -11.00
C LEU A 203 41.32 -19.01 -11.05
N LYS A 204 40.62 -20.15 -11.06
CA LYS A 204 41.30 -21.46 -11.19
C LYS A 204 42.07 -21.56 -12.49
N ASN A 205 41.46 -21.23 -13.63
CA ASN A 205 42.10 -21.26 -14.95
C ASN A 205 43.29 -20.28 -15.04
N GLN A 206 43.17 -19.07 -14.46
CA GLN A 206 44.28 -18.12 -14.43
C GLN A 206 45.46 -18.58 -13.56
N ARG A 207 45.19 -19.29 -12.45
CA ARG A 207 46.24 -19.91 -11.63
C ARG A 207 46.98 -21.01 -12.38
N ASP A 208 46.23 -21.90 -13.06
CA ASP A 208 46.82 -22.97 -13.87
C ASP A 208 47.70 -22.43 -14.98
N ALA A 209 47.24 -21.37 -15.65
CA ALA A 209 48.04 -20.64 -16.68
C ALA A 209 49.29 -19.96 -16.06
N TYR A 210 49.19 -19.31 -14.92
CA TYR A 210 50.30 -18.72 -14.22
C TYR A 210 51.35 -19.78 -13.82
N ASP A 211 50.92 -20.92 -13.33
CA ASP A 211 51.86 -22.01 -12.95
C ASP A 211 52.58 -22.59 -14.16
N LEU A 212 51.95 -22.64 -15.34
CA LEU A 212 52.59 -23.04 -16.58
C LEU A 212 53.65 -22.03 -17.02
N ILE A 213 53.30 -20.74 -17.03
CA ILE A 213 54.22 -19.62 -17.41
C ILE A 213 55.38 -19.55 -16.43
N LYS A 214 55.13 -19.76 -15.13
CA LYS A 214 56.17 -19.78 -14.11
C LYS A 214 57.20 -20.90 -14.35
N ARG A 215 56.74 -22.10 -14.67
CA ARG A 215 57.63 -23.24 -15.04
C ARG A 215 58.44 -22.90 -16.30
N SER A 216 57.86 -22.30 -17.31
CA SER A 216 58.55 -21.84 -18.53
C SER A 216 59.58 -20.73 -18.23
N PHE A 217 59.29 -19.84 -17.32
CA PHE A 217 60.22 -18.82 -16.86
C PHE A 217 61.42 -19.43 -16.10
N ASP A 218 61.13 -20.39 -15.16
CA ASP A 218 62.16 -21.09 -14.38
C ASP A 218 63.12 -21.88 -15.31
N LEU A 219 62.61 -22.32 -16.49
CA LEU A 219 63.42 -23.00 -17.53
C LEU A 219 64.10 -22.01 -18.51
N GLY A 220 63.90 -20.70 -18.33
CA GLY A 220 64.48 -19.64 -19.18
C GLY A 220 63.80 -19.46 -20.55
N VAL A 221 62.60 -20.03 -20.75
CA VAL A 221 61.83 -19.94 -22.01
C VAL A 221 60.89 -18.75 -22.03
N ALA A 222 60.26 -18.40 -20.91
CA ALA A 222 59.36 -17.25 -20.79
C ALA A 222 60.10 -16.00 -20.21
N SER A 223 59.59 -14.82 -20.53
CA SER A 223 60.14 -13.56 -20.02
C SER A 223 59.56 -13.21 -18.62
N GLN A 224 60.26 -12.34 -17.90
CA GLN A 224 59.78 -11.78 -16.64
C GLN A 224 58.49 -10.97 -16.85
N LEU A 225 58.31 -10.35 -18.01
CA LEU A 225 57.10 -9.62 -18.39
C LEU A 225 55.90 -10.56 -18.46
N ASP A 226 56.05 -11.70 -19.13
CA ASP A 226 54.97 -12.71 -19.25
C ASP A 226 54.55 -13.22 -17.85
N LEU A 227 55.53 -13.49 -16.98
CA LEU A 227 55.25 -13.93 -15.61
C LEU A 227 54.47 -12.87 -14.82
N ARG A 228 54.83 -11.59 -14.96
CA ARG A 228 54.14 -10.49 -14.26
C ARG A 228 52.73 -10.24 -14.80
N GLN A 229 52.53 -10.38 -16.12
CA GLN A 229 51.20 -10.29 -16.72
C GLN A 229 50.30 -11.39 -16.25
N ALA A 230 50.79 -12.65 -16.22
CA ALA A 230 50.02 -13.77 -15.69
C ALA A 230 49.68 -13.59 -14.22
N GLN A 231 50.61 -13.10 -13.41
CA GLN A 231 50.39 -12.76 -12.01
C GLN A 231 49.28 -11.71 -11.86
N THR A 232 49.30 -10.65 -12.67
CA THR A 232 48.27 -9.60 -12.65
C THR A 232 46.91 -10.18 -12.96
N SER A 233 46.79 -11.08 -13.94
CA SER A 233 45.51 -11.76 -14.28
C SER A 233 44.94 -12.57 -13.10
N VAL A 234 45.82 -13.29 -12.36
CA VAL A 234 45.42 -14.01 -11.14
C VAL A 234 44.88 -13.06 -10.06
N GLU A 235 45.58 -11.90 -9.84
CA GLU A 235 45.13 -10.96 -8.78
C GLU A 235 43.83 -10.26 -9.16
N VAL A 236 43.62 -9.93 -10.44
CA VAL A 236 42.31 -9.40 -10.93
C VAL A 236 41.20 -10.42 -10.68
N SER A 237 41.41 -11.68 -11.09
CA SER A 237 40.41 -12.73 -10.87
C SER A 237 40.13 -12.99 -9.39
N ARG A 238 41.14 -12.87 -8.53
CA ARG A 238 40.97 -12.95 -7.05
C ARG A 238 40.13 -11.81 -6.50
N ALA A 239 40.30 -10.59 -7.02
CA ALA A 239 39.50 -9.44 -6.65
C ALA A 239 38.03 -9.61 -7.10
N ASP A 240 37.79 -10.19 -8.28
CA ASP A 240 36.44 -10.49 -8.76
C ASP A 240 35.73 -11.52 -7.88
N VAL A 241 36.40 -12.62 -7.48
CA VAL A 241 35.83 -13.58 -6.52
C VAL A 241 35.43 -12.89 -5.21
N ALA A 242 36.28 -12.02 -4.66
CA ALA A 242 35.97 -11.31 -3.43
C ALA A 242 34.78 -10.35 -3.61
N ARG A 243 34.68 -9.69 -4.78
CA ARG A 243 33.58 -8.80 -5.14
C ARG A 243 32.25 -9.55 -5.17
N PHE A 244 32.17 -10.66 -5.91
CA PHE A 244 30.93 -11.45 -6.01
C PHE A 244 30.57 -12.20 -4.73
N THR A 245 31.55 -12.66 -3.95
CA THR A 245 31.30 -13.21 -2.61
C THR A 245 30.58 -12.19 -1.72
N ARG A 246 31.00 -10.92 -1.77
CA ARG A 246 30.36 -9.84 -1.05
C ARG A 246 28.96 -9.56 -1.59
N ALA A 247 28.78 -9.51 -2.92
CA ALA A 247 27.49 -9.24 -3.56
C ALA A 247 26.45 -10.28 -3.16
N VAL A 248 26.76 -11.57 -3.28
CA VAL A 248 25.90 -12.68 -2.86
C VAL A 248 25.47 -12.56 -1.39
N ALA A 249 26.40 -12.18 -0.51
CA ALA A 249 26.09 -12.01 0.92
C ALA A 249 25.14 -10.80 1.16
N GLN A 250 25.35 -9.71 0.43
CA GLN A 250 24.49 -8.51 0.50
C GLN A 250 23.10 -8.78 -0.04
N ASP A 251 22.99 -9.45 -1.18
CA ASP A 251 21.70 -9.79 -1.81
C ASP A 251 20.89 -10.74 -0.94
N ARG A 252 21.55 -11.72 -0.35
CA ARG A 252 20.89 -12.59 0.61
C ARG A 252 20.30 -11.81 1.80
N ASN A 253 21.07 -10.87 2.36
CA ASN A 253 20.59 -10.05 3.48
C ASN A 253 19.43 -9.14 3.04
N ALA A 254 19.49 -8.59 1.82
CA ALA A 254 18.41 -7.78 1.25
C ALA A 254 17.14 -8.61 1.06
N LEU A 255 17.27 -9.82 0.53
CA LEU A 255 16.14 -10.73 0.35
C LEU A 255 15.54 -11.17 1.70
N GLU A 256 16.35 -11.48 2.72
CA GLU A 256 15.88 -11.80 4.07
C GLU A 256 15.15 -10.60 4.72
N LEU A 257 15.58 -9.36 4.44
CA LEU A 257 14.90 -8.14 4.90
C LEU A 257 13.52 -8.00 4.25
N LEU A 258 13.43 -8.21 2.94
CA LEU A 258 12.15 -8.14 2.19
C LEU A 258 11.17 -9.22 2.65
N VAL A 259 11.65 -10.45 2.86
CA VAL A 259 10.83 -11.55 3.37
C VAL A 259 10.40 -11.29 4.83
N GLY A 260 11.22 -10.61 5.62
CA GLY A 260 10.96 -10.30 7.03
C GLY A 260 11.33 -11.42 8.01
N LYS A 261 11.97 -12.49 7.51
CA LYS A 261 12.41 -13.68 8.26
C LYS A 261 13.61 -14.34 7.62
N ASN A 262 14.39 -15.09 8.41
CA ASN A 262 15.46 -15.90 7.86
C ASN A 262 14.92 -16.92 6.85
N ILE A 263 15.56 -16.98 5.68
CA ILE A 263 15.16 -17.84 4.58
C ILE A 263 15.84 -19.20 4.73
N PRO A 264 15.06 -20.31 4.70
CA PRO A 264 15.64 -21.66 4.61
C PRO A 264 16.52 -21.80 3.37
N LYS A 265 17.63 -22.53 3.50
CA LYS A 265 18.58 -22.69 2.39
C LYS A 265 17.95 -23.33 1.15
N GLU A 266 16.97 -24.18 1.35
CA GLU A 266 16.24 -24.89 0.32
C GLU A 266 15.39 -23.97 -0.58
N LEU A 267 15.06 -22.77 -0.09
CA LEU A 267 14.28 -21.75 -0.82
C LEU A 267 15.18 -20.70 -1.49
N LEU A 268 16.49 -20.76 -1.27
CA LEU A 268 17.41 -19.85 -1.97
C LEU A 268 17.64 -20.33 -3.41
N PRO A 269 17.84 -19.41 -4.38
CA PRO A 269 18.20 -19.81 -5.73
C PRO A 269 19.55 -20.55 -5.76
N ASP A 270 19.78 -21.33 -6.78
CA ASP A 270 21.10 -21.79 -7.17
C ASP A 270 21.64 -20.91 -8.32
N SER A 271 22.82 -21.28 -8.86
CA SER A 271 23.41 -20.57 -10.00
C SER A 271 22.71 -20.83 -11.35
N ASN A 272 21.60 -21.59 -11.37
CA ASN A 272 20.79 -21.84 -12.58
C ASN A 272 19.84 -20.67 -12.84
N LEU A 273 20.34 -19.61 -13.47
CA LEU A 273 19.57 -18.42 -13.77
C LEU A 273 18.40 -18.68 -14.73
N GLU A 274 18.56 -19.55 -15.71
CA GLU A 274 17.51 -19.88 -16.68
C GLU A 274 16.28 -20.50 -16.01
N GLY A 275 16.50 -21.43 -15.06
CA GLY A 275 15.44 -22.05 -14.29
C GLY A 275 14.75 -21.05 -13.34
N ALA A 276 15.54 -20.20 -12.68
CA ALA A 276 15.01 -19.18 -11.77
C ALA A 276 14.22 -18.08 -12.50
N ALA A 277 14.61 -17.73 -13.73
CA ALA A 277 13.97 -16.69 -14.56
C ALA A 277 12.79 -17.20 -15.39
N ALA A 278 12.47 -18.49 -15.33
CA ALA A 278 11.38 -19.08 -16.12
C ALA A 278 10.02 -18.49 -15.69
N MET A 279 9.35 -17.85 -16.63
CA MET A 279 8.01 -17.27 -16.49
C MET A 279 7.09 -17.80 -17.58
N VAL A 280 5.79 -17.78 -17.30
CA VAL A 280 4.77 -18.09 -18.30
C VAL A 280 4.76 -16.99 -19.38
N GLU A 281 4.63 -17.40 -20.63
CA GLU A 281 4.55 -16.48 -21.76
C GLU A 281 3.27 -15.64 -21.69
N LEU A 282 3.42 -14.33 -21.63
CA LEU A 282 2.32 -13.37 -21.54
C LEU A 282 1.99 -12.79 -22.91
N ARG A 283 0.70 -12.54 -23.17
CA ARG A 283 0.26 -11.84 -24.37
C ARG A 283 0.68 -10.37 -24.33
N ALA A 284 1.11 -9.86 -25.48
CA ALA A 284 1.51 -8.48 -25.63
C ALA A 284 0.31 -7.50 -25.79
N ASP A 285 -0.88 -8.00 -26.12
CA ASP A 285 -2.09 -7.22 -26.43
C ASP A 285 -2.98 -6.95 -25.20
N ILE A 286 -2.40 -6.54 -24.08
CA ILE A 286 -3.17 -6.20 -22.88
C ILE A 286 -3.97 -4.93 -23.15
N PRO A 287 -5.32 -4.92 -23.06
CA PRO A 287 -6.12 -3.73 -23.29
C PRO A 287 -5.72 -2.60 -22.32
N SER A 288 -5.72 -1.35 -22.78
CA SER A 288 -5.38 -0.20 -21.93
C SER A 288 -6.32 -0.02 -20.74
N GLU A 289 -7.53 -0.60 -20.80
CA GLU A 289 -8.50 -0.67 -19.69
C GLU A 289 -7.94 -1.37 -18.44
N VAL A 290 -6.94 -2.27 -18.63
CA VAL A 290 -6.23 -2.92 -17.51
C VAL A 290 -5.54 -1.90 -16.60
N LEU A 291 -5.06 -0.79 -17.18
CA LEU A 291 -4.45 0.28 -16.40
C LEU A 291 -5.42 0.90 -15.39
N GLN A 292 -6.71 0.93 -15.71
CA GLN A 292 -7.74 1.45 -14.79
C GLN A 292 -8.02 0.49 -13.63
N ARG A 293 -7.72 -0.81 -13.79
CA ARG A 293 -7.87 -1.83 -12.74
C ARG A 293 -6.64 -1.99 -11.85
N ARG A 294 -5.61 -1.20 -12.08
CA ARG A 294 -4.42 -1.19 -11.20
C ARG A 294 -4.81 -0.64 -9.84
N PRO A 295 -4.44 -1.32 -8.73
CA PRO A 295 -4.83 -0.89 -7.40
C PRO A 295 -4.30 0.50 -7.01
N ASP A 296 -3.15 0.93 -7.53
CA ASP A 296 -2.61 2.28 -7.31
C ASP A 296 -3.47 3.35 -8.01
N VAL A 297 -3.97 3.06 -9.21
CA VAL A 297 -4.91 3.94 -9.94
C VAL A 297 -6.27 3.95 -9.25
N GLU A 298 -6.81 2.79 -8.87
CA GLU A 298 -8.07 2.71 -8.11
C GLU A 298 -7.98 3.44 -6.77
N SER A 299 -6.85 3.35 -6.05
CA SER A 299 -6.63 4.09 -4.82
C SER A 299 -6.69 5.61 -5.05
N ALA A 300 -6.03 6.12 -6.12
CA ALA A 300 -6.06 7.52 -6.49
C ALA A 300 -7.47 7.98 -6.89
N GLU A 301 -8.21 7.15 -7.61
CA GLU A 301 -9.60 7.37 -7.99
C GLU A 301 -10.50 7.51 -6.75
N ARG A 302 -10.36 6.62 -5.77
CA ARG A 302 -11.08 6.69 -4.49
C ARG A 302 -10.76 7.98 -3.72
N LEU A 303 -9.51 8.43 -3.73
CA LEU A 303 -9.11 9.70 -3.11
C LEU A 303 -9.72 10.91 -3.83
N LEU A 304 -9.86 10.83 -5.15
CA LEU A 304 -10.54 11.85 -5.95
C LEU A 304 -12.04 11.89 -5.60
N GLN A 305 -12.71 10.74 -5.49
CA GLN A 305 -14.10 10.63 -5.05
C GLN A 305 -14.28 11.16 -3.62
N ALA A 306 -13.34 10.88 -2.71
CA ALA A 306 -13.33 11.46 -1.36
C ALA A 306 -13.28 13.00 -1.40
N SER A 307 -12.41 13.55 -2.26
CA SER A 307 -12.29 15.01 -2.45
C SER A 307 -13.56 15.61 -3.05
N ASN A 308 -14.19 14.91 -3.98
CA ASN A 308 -15.47 15.31 -4.57
C ASN A 308 -16.60 15.35 -3.51
N ALA A 309 -16.68 14.33 -2.65
CA ALA A 309 -17.63 14.30 -1.53
C ALA A 309 -17.38 15.47 -0.56
N ARG A 310 -16.11 15.81 -0.29
CA ARG A 310 -15.74 16.95 0.56
C ARG A 310 -16.23 18.30 0.00
N ILE A 311 -16.30 18.46 -1.32
CA ILE A 311 -16.90 19.66 -1.94
C ILE A 311 -18.36 19.80 -1.49
N GLY A 312 -19.11 18.70 -1.40
CA GLY A 312 -20.49 18.69 -0.90
C GLY A 312 -20.57 19.21 0.54
N ALA A 313 -19.70 18.72 1.42
CA ALA A 313 -19.63 19.20 2.81
C ALA A 313 -19.28 20.70 2.89
N ALA A 314 -18.30 21.15 2.08
CA ALA A 314 -17.91 22.55 2.03
C ALA A 314 -19.05 23.47 1.51
N ARG A 315 -19.79 23.04 0.50
CA ARG A 315 -20.97 23.78 0.00
C ARG A 315 -22.09 23.81 1.04
N ALA A 316 -22.32 22.71 1.77
CA ALA A 316 -23.33 22.65 2.82
C ALA A 316 -23.01 23.61 3.97
N ALA A 317 -21.72 23.90 4.24
CA ALA A 317 -21.30 24.83 5.29
C ALA A 317 -21.71 26.29 5.05
N PHE A 318 -22.16 26.66 3.83
CA PHE A 318 -22.74 27.99 3.56
C PHE A 318 -24.19 28.13 4.07
N PHE A 319 -24.83 27.02 4.44
CA PHE A 319 -26.20 26.98 4.92
C PHE A 319 -26.23 26.86 6.46
N PRO A 320 -27.32 27.36 7.11
CA PRO A 320 -27.47 27.23 8.55
C PRO A 320 -27.48 25.75 8.99
N SER A 321 -26.73 25.41 10.04
CA SER A 321 -26.82 24.11 10.71
C SER A 321 -27.89 24.16 11.81
N ILE A 322 -28.70 23.13 11.92
CA ILE A 322 -29.71 22.99 12.97
C ILE A 322 -29.25 21.83 13.87
N THR A 323 -28.94 22.19 15.13
CA THR A 323 -28.53 21.24 16.14
C THR A 323 -29.65 21.12 17.19
N LEU A 324 -30.01 19.86 17.52
CA LEU A 324 -31.01 19.55 18.55
C LEU A 324 -30.33 19.27 19.87
#